data_29e65788d5741ee9ed119392a3cbe2bc
#
_entry.id   29e65788d5741ee9ed119392a3cbe2bc
#
_cell.length_a   1.000
_cell.length_b   1.000
_cell.length_c   1.000
_cell.angle_alpha   90.00
_cell.angle_beta   90.00
_cell.angle_gamma   90.00
#
_symmetry.space_group_name_H-M   'P 1'
#
loop_
_entity.id
_entity.type
_entity.pdbx_description
1 polymer ?
#
loop_
_entity_poly.entity_id
_entity_poly.type
_entity_poly.pdbx_seq_one_letter_code
_entity_poly.pdbx_strand_id
1 'polypeptide(L)'
;MILVLLDTNAYLRLAKRIRPLLGVEFGQKQYILTVLKQVEDEVFENPRLKFLFPWFSDTDLSTERMAKHVRFSVAERAKIEAAASVLRAYVLADPIGYTTHDRSPPSPTDCFILAFGQVRPAIVVTDDLGMHKLADDFDINIWHGHDLLKKMLSAKVITNELVREIFTALEDNDDLPRTWQEVKHTVFKKLFGLKH
;
A
#
# COMPACT_ATOMS: atom_id res chain seq x y z
N MET A 1 0.51 -19.28 2.16
CA MET A 1 -0.07 -17.97 2.55
C MET A 1 1.00 -16.92 2.43
N ILE A 2 0.75 -15.86 1.67
CA ILE A 2 1.69 -14.75 1.44
C ILE A 2 1.06 -13.47 2.00
N LEU A 3 1.77 -12.80 2.91
CA LEU A 3 1.32 -11.51 3.43
C LEU A 3 1.48 -10.43 2.35
N VAL A 4 0.46 -9.59 2.22
CA VAL A 4 0.46 -8.40 1.37
C VAL A 4 0.22 -7.20 2.27
N LEU A 5 1.25 -6.39 2.43
CA LEU A 5 1.29 -5.27 3.35
C LEU A 5 0.93 -3.97 2.62
N LEU A 6 -0.13 -3.31 3.05
CA LEU A 6 -0.53 -2.01 2.50
C LEU A 6 0.24 -0.89 3.19
N ASP A 7 0.79 0.04 2.42
CA ASP A 7 1.22 1.32 2.94
C ASP A 7 0.01 2.20 3.33
N THR A 8 0.25 3.33 3.94
CA THR A 8 -0.80 4.24 4.38
C THR A 8 -1.68 4.70 3.23
N ASN A 9 -1.11 5.11 2.11
CA ASN A 9 -1.87 5.62 0.97
C ASN A 9 -2.66 4.53 0.26
N ALA A 10 -2.06 3.35 0.06
CA ALA A 10 -2.76 2.20 -0.52
C ALA A 10 -3.95 1.78 0.36
N TYR A 11 -3.77 1.73 1.68
CA TYR A 11 -4.86 1.46 2.61
C TYR A 11 -5.97 2.51 2.52
N LEU A 12 -5.63 3.79 2.57
CA LEU A 12 -6.60 4.89 2.53
C LEU A 12 -7.41 4.92 1.22
N ARG A 13 -6.82 4.58 0.08
CA ARG A 13 -7.51 4.51 -1.21
C ARG A 13 -8.51 3.37 -1.30
N LEU A 14 -8.24 2.24 -0.64
CA LEU A 14 -8.99 1.00 -0.84
C LEU A 14 -10.00 0.70 0.28
N ALA A 15 -9.64 0.95 1.55
CA ALA A 15 -10.39 0.46 2.72
C ALA A 15 -11.82 0.99 2.84
N LYS A 16 -12.11 2.18 2.32
CA LYS A 16 -13.49 2.70 2.33
C LYS A 16 -14.42 1.93 1.38
N ARG A 17 -13.87 1.35 0.31
CA ARG A 17 -14.65 0.76 -0.80
C ARG A 17 -14.63 -0.75 -0.81
N ILE A 18 -13.55 -1.36 -0.42
CA ILE A 18 -13.42 -2.82 -0.31
C ILE A 18 -13.63 -3.20 1.14
N ARG A 19 -14.72 -3.89 1.46
CA ARG A 19 -15.05 -4.27 2.84
C ARG A 19 -15.50 -5.72 2.93
N PRO A 20 -14.88 -6.56 3.77
CA PRO A 20 -13.64 -6.26 4.48
C PRO A 20 -12.47 -6.18 3.50
N LEU A 21 -11.46 -5.35 3.79
CA LEU A 21 -10.23 -5.30 3.02
C LEU A 21 -9.17 -6.23 3.63
N LEU A 22 -9.02 -6.19 4.95
CA LEU A 22 -7.96 -6.90 5.64
C LEU A 22 -8.38 -8.33 6.04
N GLY A 23 -7.42 -9.24 6.01
CA GLY A 23 -7.59 -10.62 6.47
C GLY A 23 -8.38 -11.54 5.54
N VAL A 24 -8.80 -11.08 4.36
CA VAL A 24 -9.43 -11.91 3.34
C VAL A 24 -8.35 -12.59 2.52
N GLU A 25 -8.41 -13.92 2.43
CA GLU A 25 -7.52 -14.69 1.57
C GLU A 25 -8.02 -14.68 0.13
N PHE A 26 -7.09 -14.51 -0.84
CA PHE A 26 -7.44 -14.53 -2.25
C PHE A 26 -6.33 -15.09 -3.14
N GLY A 27 -6.74 -15.54 -4.32
CA GLY A 27 -5.84 -16.07 -5.35
C GLY A 27 -5.23 -17.42 -5.00
N GLN A 28 -4.64 -18.06 -6.00
CA GLN A 28 -4.04 -19.40 -5.86
C GLN A 28 -2.86 -19.45 -4.86
N LYS A 29 -2.16 -18.34 -4.69
CA LYS A 29 -1.03 -18.22 -3.75
C LYS A 29 -1.47 -17.89 -2.33
N GLN A 30 -2.78 -17.81 -2.07
CA GLN A 30 -3.34 -17.47 -0.76
C GLN A 30 -2.74 -16.17 -0.20
N TYR A 31 -2.93 -15.08 -0.96
CA TYR A 31 -2.57 -13.74 -0.50
C TYR A 31 -3.51 -13.28 0.61
N ILE A 32 -2.98 -12.62 1.62
CA ILE A 32 -3.78 -12.02 2.70
C ILE A 32 -3.32 -10.59 2.94
N LEU A 33 -4.26 -9.64 2.89
CA LEU A 33 -3.98 -8.24 3.10
C LEU A 33 -3.87 -7.91 4.59
N THR A 34 -2.91 -7.09 4.92
CA THR A 34 -2.68 -6.61 6.28
C THR A 34 -2.10 -5.20 6.27
N VAL A 35 -2.08 -4.57 7.45
CA VAL A 35 -1.43 -3.29 7.71
C VAL A 35 -0.58 -3.40 8.97
N LEU A 36 0.39 -2.52 9.10
CA LEU A 36 1.14 -2.34 10.34
C LEU A 36 0.48 -1.27 11.22
N LYS A 37 0.74 -1.33 12.51
CA LYS A 37 0.28 -0.31 13.45
C LYS A 37 0.81 1.09 13.07
N GLN A 38 1.98 1.17 12.48
CA GLN A 38 2.59 2.40 11.97
C GLN A 38 1.69 3.17 10.99
N VAL A 39 0.85 2.47 10.22
CA VAL A 39 -0.16 3.10 9.35
C VAL A 39 -1.21 3.85 10.18
N GLU A 40 -1.65 3.29 11.29
CA GLU A 40 -2.57 3.99 12.21
C GLU A 40 -1.89 5.17 12.89
N ASP A 41 -0.69 4.95 13.41
CA ASP A 41 0.08 5.98 14.09
C ASP A 41 0.30 7.18 13.15
N GLU A 42 0.69 6.94 11.88
CA GLU A 42 0.87 7.99 10.88
C GLU A 42 -0.41 8.79 10.62
N VAL A 43 -1.56 8.13 10.46
CA VAL A 43 -2.83 8.84 10.25
C VAL A 43 -3.24 9.62 11.49
N PHE A 44 -3.08 9.04 12.69
CA PHE A 44 -3.44 9.71 13.93
C PHE A 44 -2.50 10.84 14.35
N GLU A 45 -1.26 10.81 13.93
CA GLU A 45 -0.29 11.88 14.19
C GLU A 45 -0.35 13.02 13.16
N ASN A 46 -0.92 12.76 11.97
CA ASN A 46 -1.00 13.74 10.89
C ASN A 46 -2.38 14.43 10.85
N PRO A 47 -2.50 15.72 11.27
CA PRO A 47 -3.78 16.44 11.26
C PRO A 47 -4.42 16.55 9.87
N ARG A 48 -3.61 16.62 8.80
CA ARG A 48 -4.09 16.69 7.43
C ARG A 48 -4.76 15.37 7.03
N LEU A 49 -4.15 14.23 7.35
CA LEU A 49 -4.75 12.92 7.05
C LEU A 49 -6.04 12.71 7.84
N LYS A 50 -6.09 13.08 9.12
CA LYS A 50 -7.34 13.05 9.91
C LYS A 50 -8.46 13.86 9.26
N PHE A 51 -8.13 15.04 8.77
CA PHE A 51 -9.11 15.91 8.13
C PHE A 51 -9.59 15.33 6.79
N LEU A 52 -8.70 14.81 5.97
CA LEU A 52 -9.03 14.25 4.66
C LEU A 52 -9.75 12.89 4.75
N PHE A 53 -9.46 12.12 5.79
CA PHE A 53 -9.98 10.75 5.96
C PHE A 53 -10.70 10.58 7.32
N PRO A 54 -11.77 11.36 7.60
CA PRO A 54 -12.47 11.29 8.90
C PRO A 54 -13.06 9.89 9.15
N TRP A 55 -13.42 9.16 8.11
CA TRP A 55 -13.92 7.79 8.16
C TRP A 55 -12.88 6.77 8.65
N PHE A 56 -11.58 7.13 8.71
CA PHE A 56 -10.54 6.23 9.20
C PHE A 56 -10.78 5.79 10.66
N SER A 57 -11.46 6.63 11.44
CA SER A 57 -11.84 6.36 12.83
C SER A 57 -13.18 5.61 12.99
N ASP A 58 -13.85 5.25 11.88
CA ASP A 58 -15.09 4.47 11.94
C ASP A 58 -14.86 3.16 12.69
N THR A 59 -15.78 2.80 13.57
CA THR A 59 -15.66 1.66 14.49
C THR A 59 -15.35 0.36 13.75
N ASP A 60 -16.05 0.08 12.65
CA ASP A 60 -15.87 -1.15 11.87
C ASP A 60 -14.46 -1.25 11.29
N LEU A 61 -13.96 -0.17 10.69
CA LEU A 61 -12.61 -0.13 10.11
C LEU A 61 -11.52 -0.17 11.18
N SER A 62 -11.72 0.50 12.30
CA SER A 62 -10.80 0.43 13.43
C SER A 62 -10.74 -0.98 14.00
N THR A 63 -11.90 -1.63 14.18
CA THR A 63 -11.99 -3.01 14.66
C THR A 63 -11.30 -3.98 13.69
N GLU A 64 -11.52 -3.83 12.38
CA GLU A 64 -10.88 -4.63 11.36
C GLU A 64 -9.35 -4.49 11.43
N ARG A 65 -8.81 -3.26 11.48
CA ARG A 65 -7.38 -3.01 11.61
C ARG A 65 -6.81 -3.64 12.87
N MET A 66 -7.39 -3.37 14.02
CA MET A 66 -6.93 -3.91 15.31
C MET A 66 -6.90 -5.44 15.32
N ALA A 67 -7.89 -6.09 14.71
CA ALA A 67 -7.97 -7.54 14.62
C ALA A 67 -6.95 -8.15 13.66
N LYS A 68 -6.51 -7.39 12.65
CA LYS A 68 -5.68 -7.87 11.55
C LYS A 68 -4.27 -7.26 11.50
N HIS A 69 -3.91 -6.46 12.50
CA HIS A 69 -2.52 -6.00 12.66
C HIS A 69 -1.56 -7.18 12.76
N VAL A 70 -0.45 -7.06 12.06
CA VAL A 70 0.65 -8.00 12.24
C VAL A 70 1.31 -7.79 13.59
N ARG A 71 1.47 -8.89 14.32
CA ARG A 71 2.22 -8.91 15.57
C ARG A 71 3.60 -9.52 15.32
N PHE A 72 4.60 -8.96 15.96
CA PHE A 72 5.96 -9.48 15.91
C PHE A 72 6.53 -9.68 17.30
N SER A 73 7.43 -10.66 17.43
CA SER A 73 8.21 -10.84 18.64
C SER A 73 9.22 -9.70 18.82
N VAL A 74 9.76 -9.55 20.02
CA VAL A 74 10.81 -8.54 20.30
C VAL A 74 12.04 -8.74 19.39
N ALA A 75 12.45 -9.99 19.19
CA ALA A 75 13.60 -10.30 18.33
C ALA A 75 13.34 -9.98 16.85
N GLU A 76 12.13 -10.24 16.36
CA GLU A 76 11.74 -9.91 14.99
C GLU A 76 11.65 -8.38 14.80
N ARG A 77 11.07 -7.68 15.76
CA ARG A 77 11.02 -6.22 15.76
C ARG A 77 12.42 -5.60 15.67
N ALA A 78 13.36 -6.09 16.46
CA ALA A 78 14.73 -5.61 16.43
C ALA A 78 15.39 -5.83 15.04
N LYS A 79 15.10 -6.97 14.37
CA LYS A 79 15.59 -7.21 12.99
C LYS A 79 14.98 -6.23 11.99
N ILE A 80 13.67 -5.96 12.09
CA ILE A 80 12.99 -5.01 11.21
C ILE A 80 13.54 -3.60 11.43
N GLU A 81 13.72 -3.17 12.67
CA GLU A 81 14.29 -1.87 13.02
C GLU A 81 15.73 -1.71 12.51
N ALA A 82 16.55 -2.75 12.60
CA ALA A 82 17.90 -2.74 12.05
C ALA A 82 17.88 -2.63 10.51
N ALA A 83 17.05 -3.40 9.82
CA ALA A 83 16.87 -3.30 8.37
C ALA A 83 16.34 -1.91 7.96
N ALA A 84 15.35 -1.39 8.67
CA ALA A 84 14.80 -0.05 8.42
C ALA A 84 15.86 1.04 8.57
N SER A 85 16.77 0.90 9.55
CA SER A 85 17.89 1.83 9.73
C SER A 85 18.86 1.83 8.54
N VAL A 86 19.11 0.66 7.94
CA VAL A 86 19.93 0.53 6.73
C VAL A 86 19.23 1.21 5.55
N LEU A 87 17.96 0.89 5.29
CA LEU A 87 17.19 1.53 4.23
C LEU A 87 17.16 3.05 4.40
N ARG A 88 16.95 3.52 5.63
CA ARG A 88 16.97 4.96 5.93
C ARG A 88 18.32 5.61 5.66
N ALA A 89 19.42 4.93 5.97
CA ALA A 89 20.76 5.43 5.69
C ALA A 89 21.00 5.61 4.18
N TYR A 90 20.53 4.68 3.35
CA TYR A 90 20.58 4.79 1.89
C TYR A 90 19.77 5.99 1.37
N VAL A 91 18.55 6.16 1.85
CA VAL A 91 17.72 7.32 1.48
C VAL A 91 18.39 8.63 1.88
N LEU A 92 19.00 8.70 3.06
CA LEU A 92 19.70 9.91 3.54
C LEU A 92 21.01 10.18 2.79
N ALA A 93 21.67 9.15 2.28
CA ALA A 93 22.90 9.30 1.47
C ALA A 93 22.62 9.89 0.07
N ASP A 94 21.45 9.59 -0.52
CA ASP A 94 21.01 10.12 -1.81
C ASP A 94 19.52 10.50 -1.81
N PRO A 95 19.11 11.54 -1.07
CA PRO A 95 17.69 11.91 -0.99
C PRO A 95 17.10 12.29 -2.35
N ILE A 96 17.89 12.91 -3.22
CA ILE A 96 17.46 13.34 -4.56
C ILE A 96 17.17 12.11 -5.43
N GLY A 97 17.99 11.09 -5.34
CA GLY A 97 17.82 9.85 -6.08
C GLY A 97 16.53 9.09 -5.75
N TYR A 98 15.98 9.29 -4.55
CA TYR A 98 14.72 8.69 -4.10
C TYR A 98 13.54 9.67 -4.13
N THR A 99 13.75 10.92 -4.55
CA THR A 99 12.70 11.91 -4.76
C THR A 99 12.09 11.73 -6.14
N THR A 100 10.78 11.65 -6.25
CA THR A 100 10.08 11.47 -7.52
C THR A 100 8.90 12.42 -7.63
N HIS A 101 8.81 13.19 -8.74
CA HIS A 101 7.65 14.02 -9.07
C HIS A 101 7.12 14.89 -7.91
N ASP A 102 7.99 15.71 -7.32
CA ASP A 102 7.67 16.62 -6.21
C ASP A 102 7.23 15.93 -4.89
N ARG A 103 7.46 14.63 -4.77
CA ARG A 103 7.27 13.90 -3.51
C ARG A 103 8.57 13.82 -2.74
N SER A 104 8.47 13.95 -1.42
CA SER A 104 9.59 13.70 -0.52
C SER A 104 10.13 12.28 -0.68
N PRO A 105 11.42 12.04 -0.43
CA PRO A 105 11.97 10.69 -0.39
C PRO A 105 11.28 9.85 0.71
N PRO A 106 11.38 8.50 0.64
CA PRO A 106 10.75 7.62 1.62
C PRO A 106 11.01 8.02 3.06
N SER A 107 9.95 8.10 3.85
CA SER A 107 9.97 8.46 5.27
C SER A 107 10.54 7.32 6.14
N PRO A 108 10.81 7.56 7.44
CA PRO A 108 11.14 6.48 8.36
C PRO A 108 10.08 5.37 8.43
N THR A 109 8.79 5.74 8.35
CA THR A 109 7.66 4.79 8.30
C THR A 109 7.72 3.94 7.03
N ASP A 110 7.97 4.55 5.87
CA ASP A 110 8.11 3.82 4.59
C ASP A 110 9.28 2.84 4.63
N CYS A 111 10.43 3.27 5.18
CA CYS A 111 11.58 2.39 5.38
C CYS A 111 11.25 1.22 6.31
N PHE A 112 10.45 1.45 7.36
CA PHE A 112 10.02 0.38 8.26
C PHE A 112 9.08 -0.62 7.57
N ILE A 113 8.15 -0.14 6.75
CA ILE A 113 7.23 -0.96 5.94
C ILE A 113 8.02 -1.84 4.97
N LEU A 114 8.99 -1.27 4.25
CA LEU A 114 9.87 -2.02 3.34
C LEU A 114 10.73 -3.04 4.09
N ALA A 115 11.33 -2.65 5.22
CA ALA A 115 12.13 -3.53 6.06
C ALA A 115 11.32 -4.73 6.59
N PHE A 116 10.04 -4.51 6.93
CA PHE A 116 9.15 -5.61 7.27
C PHE A 116 9.02 -6.59 6.10
N GLY A 117 8.81 -6.08 4.87
CA GLY A 117 8.72 -6.90 3.66
C GLY A 117 9.99 -7.70 3.37
N GLN A 118 11.15 -7.18 3.77
CA GLN A 118 12.46 -7.85 3.64
C GLN A 118 12.66 -8.94 4.71
N VAL A 119 12.31 -8.67 5.96
CA VAL A 119 12.54 -9.60 7.09
C VAL A 119 11.50 -10.72 7.12
N ARG A 120 10.25 -10.41 6.86
CA ARG A 120 9.20 -11.39 6.54
C ARG A 120 9.01 -11.42 5.04
N PRO A 121 8.96 -12.59 4.39
CA PRO A 121 8.66 -12.67 2.96
C PRO A 121 7.21 -12.21 2.71
N ALA A 122 7.03 -10.89 2.64
CA ALA A 122 5.79 -10.21 2.37
C ALA A 122 5.91 -9.38 1.08
N ILE A 123 4.78 -9.01 0.51
CA ILE A 123 4.71 -8.10 -0.63
C ILE A 123 4.21 -6.76 -0.11
N VAL A 124 4.96 -5.70 -0.36
CA VAL A 124 4.54 -4.34 -0.02
C VAL A 124 3.70 -3.76 -1.16
N VAL A 125 2.60 -3.09 -0.84
CA VAL A 125 1.77 -2.38 -1.82
C VAL A 125 1.85 -0.89 -1.56
N THR A 126 2.37 -0.17 -2.52
CA THR A 126 2.48 1.29 -2.52
C THR A 126 2.48 1.84 -3.95
N ASP A 127 2.06 3.08 -4.12
CA ASP A 127 2.18 3.82 -5.38
C ASP A 127 3.29 4.89 -5.31
N ASP A 128 4.10 4.87 -4.25
CA ASP A 128 5.25 5.75 -4.11
C ASP A 128 6.45 5.22 -4.91
N LEU A 129 6.85 5.96 -5.95
CA LEU A 129 7.96 5.54 -6.83
C LEU A 129 9.32 5.58 -6.13
N GLY A 130 9.49 6.41 -5.09
CA GLY A 130 10.69 6.41 -4.26
C GLY A 130 10.81 5.12 -3.46
N MET A 131 9.70 4.62 -2.92
CA MET A 131 9.65 3.30 -2.27
C MET A 131 9.90 2.17 -3.27
N HIS A 132 9.35 2.25 -4.49
CA HIS A 132 9.62 1.26 -5.55
C HIS A 132 11.11 1.19 -5.88
N LYS A 133 11.77 2.35 -6.08
CA LYS A 133 13.20 2.39 -6.34
C LYS A 133 14.00 1.80 -5.18
N LEU A 134 13.68 2.18 -3.94
CA LEU A 134 14.35 1.62 -2.76
C LEU A 134 14.12 0.11 -2.62
N ALA A 135 12.94 -0.38 -2.96
CA ALA A 135 12.64 -1.80 -2.96
C ALA A 135 13.44 -2.57 -4.01
N ASP A 136 13.61 -2.00 -5.21
CA ASP A 136 14.43 -2.58 -6.28
C ASP A 136 15.90 -2.67 -5.86
N ASP A 137 16.45 -1.65 -5.22
CA ASP A 137 17.84 -1.62 -4.73
C ASP A 137 18.13 -2.70 -3.67
N PHE A 138 17.09 -3.21 -3.00
CA PHE A 138 17.20 -4.19 -1.91
C PHE A 138 16.46 -5.51 -2.16
N ASP A 139 16.03 -5.79 -3.39
CA ASP A 139 15.28 -7.00 -3.79
C ASP A 139 14.02 -7.26 -2.94
N ILE A 140 13.31 -6.19 -2.55
CA ILE A 140 12.08 -6.28 -1.78
C ILE A 140 10.88 -6.43 -2.73
N ASN A 141 10.03 -7.43 -2.47
CA ASN A 141 8.83 -7.64 -3.28
C ASN A 141 7.82 -6.49 -3.09
N ILE A 142 7.49 -5.82 -4.17
CA ILE A 142 6.61 -4.65 -4.16
C ILE A 142 5.60 -4.71 -5.31
N TRP A 143 4.38 -4.20 -5.08
CA TRP A 143 3.35 -4.01 -6.09
C TRP A 143 2.84 -2.58 -6.05
N HIS A 144 2.35 -2.10 -7.18
CA HIS A 144 1.46 -0.95 -7.20
C HIS A 144 0.05 -1.32 -6.72
N GLY A 145 -0.72 -0.33 -6.27
CA GLY A 145 -2.12 -0.56 -5.87
C GLY A 145 -2.97 -1.11 -7.01
N HIS A 146 -2.71 -0.71 -8.26
CA HIS A 146 -3.41 -1.27 -9.43
C HIS A 146 -3.08 -2.76 -9.68
N ASP A 147 -1.86 -3.23 -9.36
CA ASP A 147 -1.50 -4.64 -9.44
C ASP A 147 -2.30 -5.46 -8.43
N LEU A 148 -2.46 -4.93 -7.21
CA LEU A 148 -3.32 -5.53 -6.20
C LEU A 148 -4.75 -5.66 -6.72
N LEU A 149 -5.35 -4.57 -7.23
CA LEU A 149 -6.72 -4.61 -7.78
C LEU A 149 -6.85 -5.65 -8.90
N LYS A 150 -5.87 -5.72 -9.81
CA LYS A 150 -5.86 -6.72 -10.88
C LYS A 150 -5.86 -8.15 -10.33
N LYS A 151 -5.07 -8.42 -9.29
CA LYS A 151 -5.01 -9.74 -8.65
C LYS A 151 -6.30 -10.07 -7.91
N MET A 152 -6.88 -9.13 -7.18
CA MET A 152 -8.16 -9.30 -6.50
C MET A 152 -9.31 -9.54 -7.49
N LEU A 153 -9.34 -8.79 -8.60
CA LEU A 153 -10.31 -8.97 -9.69
C LEU A 153 -10.17 -10.36 -10.34
N SER A 154 -8.94 -10.78 -10.64
CA SER A 154 -8.67 -12.10 -11.20
C SER A 154 -9.05 -13.24 -10.26
N ALA A 155 -8.97 -13.01 -8.97
CA ALA A 155 -9.41 -13.94 -7.92
C ALA A 155 -10.92 -13.87 -7.64
N LYS A 156 -11.65 -12.97 -8.31
CA LYS A 156 -13.10 -12.73 -8.17
C LYS A 156 -13.54 -12.33 -6.75
N VAL A 157 -12.65 -11.72 -5.96
CA VAL A 157 -12.99 -11.15 -4.64
C VAL A 157 -13.49 -9.73 -4.74
N ILE A 158 -13.26 -9.07 -5.88
CA ILE A 158 -13.87 -7.80 -6.25
C ILE A 158 -14.46 -7.89 -7.67
N THR A 159 -15.38 -6.98 -7.99
CA THR A 159 -16.08 -6.96 -9.29
C THR A 159 -15.50 -5.89 -10.22
N ASN A 160 -15.85 -5.98 -11.50
CA ASN A 160 -15.51 -4.98 -12.50
C ASN A 160 -16.10 -3.60 -12.14
N GLU A 161 -17.32 -3.60 -11.63
CA GLU A 161 -18.05 -2.38 -11.22
C GLU A 161 -17.29 -1.68 -10.09
N LEU A 162 -16.89 -2.45 -9.06
CA LEU A 162 -16.13 -1.90 -7.94
C LEU A 162 -14.77 -1.33 -8.38
N VAL A 163 -14.08 -1.97 -9.32
CA VAL A 163 -12.84 -1.42 -9.88
C VAL A 163 -13.11 -0.08 -10.58
N ARG A 164 -14.20 0.02 -11.38
CA ARG A 164 -14.57 1.30 -12.01
C ARG A 164 -14.88 2.38 -10.98
N GLU A 165 -15.66 2.05 -9.95
CA GLU A 165 -15.98 2.99 -8.85
C GLU A 165 -14.73 3.51 -8.16
N ILE A 166 -13.75 2.63 -7.89
CA ILE A 166 -12.49 3.02 -7.28
C ILE A 166 -11.73 4.01 -8.17
N PHE A 167 -11.57 3.70 -9.47
CA PHE A 167 -10.88 4.59 -10.40
C PHE A 167 -11.60 5.94 -10.52
N THR A 168 -12.91 5.94 -10.73
CA THR A 168 -13.71 7.19 -10.83
C THR A 168 -13.58 8.03 -9.57
N ALA A 169 -13.71 7.42 -8.41
CA ALA A 169 -13.62 8.16 -7.17
C ALA A 169 -12.22 8.70 -6.86
N LEU A 170 -11.16 8.05 -7.32
CA LEU A 170 -9.81 8.59 -7.20
C LEU A 170 -9.57 9.73 -8.20
N GLU A 171 -10.14 9.64 -9.42
CA GLU A 171 -10.12 10.74 -10.41
C GLU A 171 -10.88 11.97 -9.90
N ASP A 172 -12.10 11.77 -9.39
CA ASP A 172 -12.95 12.87 -8.89
C ASP A 172 -12.33 13.62 -7.69
N ASN A 173 -11.42 12.95 -6.96
CA ASN A 173 -10.70 13.53 -5.82
C ASN A 173 -9.27 13.97 -6.14
N ASP A 174 -8.85 13.98 -7.41
CA ASP A 174 -7.47 14.27 -7.83
C ASP A 174 -6.41 13.41 -7.10
N ASP A 175 -6.79 12.18 -6.69
CA ASP A 175 -5.91 11.23 -5.98
C ASP A 175 -5.56 9.99 -6.81
N LEU A 176 -5.85 9.98 -8.13
CA LEU A 176 -5.50 8.86 -8.98
C LEU A 176 -3.99 8.86 -9.26
N PRO A 177 -3.23 7.84 -8.82
CA PRO A 177 -1.78 7.78 -9.07
C PRO A 177 -1.48 7.75 -10.56
N ARG A 178 -0.37 8.38 -10.97
CA ARG A 178 0.06 8.41 -12.38
C ARG A 178 0.19 7.01 -12.98
N THR A 179 0.74 6.06 -12.22
CA THR A 179 0.86 4.67 -12.63
C THR A 179 -0.50 4.02 -12.95
N TRP A 180 -1.55 4.38 -12.20
CA TRP A 180 -2.89 3.90 -12.48
C TRP A 180 -3.50 4.54 -13.75
N GLN A 181 -3.22 5.82 -13.99
CA GLN A 181 -3.65 6.48 -15.24
C GLN A 181 -3.04 5.79 -16.45
N GLU A 182 -1.76 5.42 -16.39
CA GLU A 182 -1.02 4.74 -17.46
C GLU A 182 -1.60 3.35 -17.77
N VAL A 183 -2.05 2.62 -16.73
CA VAL A 183 -2.58 1.25 -16.90
C VAL A 183 -4.09 1.20 -17.16
N LYS A 184 -4.81 2.29 -16.97
CA LYS A 184 -6.27 2.36 -17.14
C LYS A 184 -6.72 1.81 -18.50
N HIS A 185 -6.06 2.24 -19.58
CA HIS A 185 -6.40 1.87 -20.95
C HIS A 185 -5.52 0.75 -21.55
N THR A 186 -4.64 0.17 -20.76
CA THR A 186 -3.79 -0.96 -21.15
C THR A 186 -4.13 -2.22 -20.37
N VAL A 187 -3.81 -2.25 -19.09
CA VAL A 187 -4.07 -3.39 -18.19
C VAL A 187 -5.57 -3.58 -17.95
N PHE A 188 -6.31 -2.48 -17.77
CA PHE A 188 -7.76 -2.45 -17.52
C PHE A 188 -8.58 -2.08 -18.78
N LYS A 189 -8.01 -2.24 -19.98
CA LYS A 189 -8.68 -1.90 -21.25
C LYS A 189 -10.05 -2.53 -21.44
N LYS A 190 -10.28 -3.72 -20.86
CA LYS A 190 -11.60 -4.38 -20.91
C LYS A 190 -12.67 -3.65 -20.09
N LEU A 191 -12.25 -2.85 -19.10
CA LEU A 191 -13.14 -2.07 -18.23
C LEU A 191 -13.35 -0.64 -18.73
N PHE A 192 -12.31 -0.02 -19.28
CA PHE A 192 -12.31 1.41 -19.61
C PHE A 192 -12.17 1.70 -21.11
N GLY A 193 -12.04 0.67 -21.95
CA GLY A 193 -11.77 0.84 -23.37
C GLY A 193 -10.32 1.23 -23.67
N LEU A 194 -10.04 1.42 -24.97
CA LEU A 194 -8.77 1.98 -25.42
C LEU A 194 -8.78 3.51 -25.26
N LYS A 195 -7.63 4.09 -25.04
CA LYS A 195 -7.49 5.55 -25.07
C LYS A 195 -7.65 6.01 -26.53
N HIS A 196 -8.64 6.87 -26.79
CA HIS A 196 -8.84 7.51 -28.07
C HIS A 196 -7.84 8.64 -28.28
#